data_602661e0a2384f9872c481ee73bd18fb
#
_entry.id   602661e0a2384f9872c481ee73bd18fb
#
_cell.length_a   1.000
_cell.length_b   1.000
_cell.length_c   1.000
_cell.angle_alpha   90.00
_cell.angle_beta   90.00
_cell.angle_gamma   90.00
#
_symmetry.space_group_name_H-M   'P 1'
#
loop_
_entity.id
_entity.type
_entity.pdbx_description
1 polymer ?
#
loop_
_entity_poly.entity_id
_entity_poly.type
_entity_poly.pdbx_seq_one_letter_code
_entity_poly.pdbx_strand_id
1 'polypeptide(L)'
;EITDWLYTPQNGTVAETWLACYSIINNANIIINSIDKLTTPANQKQANRIKGQCLAVRAMVHFDLLRYFADNLNRNSTTAGVPYRKLSVLEESPASIKPSRESVSSNYDNIYADLNTARTLLSDIDVSINGNGPKYKIDLIGLSAIYARVALYAKDYPAAISNATTVINALPLATRSVYPSIWRDQSNAEVAFASLFALGEFASRLAGDVYSPPPGTNRSQFEGNPSLFAQIDEVNDVRFSTSVTRGFSTTTLVRANTRLVVTKYLGKGTAIDGIVDWKAFRTGEMYLIRAEAYANTTGQELNALADLNTLRAARIQGFVPGTETGQALIDAIALERRKELFMEGHRWFDLKRTSRVIDRGTISSPTTQSQLANTRREWVWPIPQGERDANINIQQNSGY
;
A
#
# COMPACT_ATOMS: atom_id res chain seq x y z
N GLU A 1 5.37 -9.31 -18.50
CA GLU A 1 5.42 -7.91 -19.00
C GLU A 1 5.62 -6.90 -17.85
N ILE A 2 4.71 -6.86 -16.85
CA ILE A 2 4.87 -5.92 -15.70
C ILE A 2 6.16 -6.20 -14.94
N THR A 3 6.45 -7.48 -14.66
CA THR A 3 7.66 -7.89 -13.94
C THR A 3 8.95 -7.62 -14.70
N ASP A 4 8.90 -7.57 -16.02
CA ASP A 4 10.06 -7.34 -16.88
C ASP A 4 10.17 -5.89 -17.35
N TRP A 5 9.27 -5.02 -16.87
CA TRP A 5 9.19 -3.60 -17.22
C TRP A 5 8.99 -3.35 -18.72
N LEU A 6 8.24 -4.24 -19.39
CA LEU A 6 7.95 -4.20 -20.84
C LEU A 6 6.52 -3.73 -21.14
N TYR A 7 5.94 -2.92 -20.27
CA TYR A 7 4.58 -2.41 -20.46
C TYR A 7 4.53 -1.18 -21.38
N THR A 8 3.46 -1.12 -22.14
CA THR A 8 3.15 -0.06 -23.10
C THR A 8 1.77 0.55 -22.78
N PRO A 9 1.35 1.63 -23.45
CA PRO A 9 0.00 2.17 -23.29
C PRO A 9 -1.14 1.17 -23.56
N GLN A 10 -0.87 0.10 -24.31
CA GLN A 10 -1.83 -0.96 -24.64
C GLN A 10 -1.84 -2.11 -23.61
N ASN A 11 -0.99 -2.05 -22.59
CA ASN A 11 -0.92 -3.12 -21.60
C ASN A 11 -2.23 -3.23 -20.80
N GLY A 12 -2.82 -4.44 -20.78
CA GLY A 12 -4.11 -4.71 -20.14
C GLY A 12 -4.10 -4.42 -18.62
N THR A 13 -3.05 -4.83 -17.91
CA THR A 13 -2.95 -4.59 -16.46
C THR A 13 -2.90 -3.10 -16.12
N VAL A 14 -2.20 -2.30 -16.92
CA VAL A 14 -2.15 -0.85 -16.77
C VAL A 14 -3.54 -0.24 -16.98
N ALA A 15 -4.24 -0.65 -18.02
CA ALA A 15 -5.59 -0.18 -18.34
C ALA A 15 -6.61 -0.60 -17.28
N GLU A 16 -6.58 -1.85 -16.84
CA GLU A 16 -7.46 -2.37 -15.78
C GLU A 16 -7.26 -1.64 -14.46
N THR A 17 -6.01 -1.34 -14.08
CA THR A 17 -5.71 -0.59 -12.85
C THR A 17 -6.27 0.83 -12.91
N TRP A 18 -6.09 1.53 -14.04
CA TRP A 18 -6.66 2.86 -14.26
C TRP A 18 -8.18 2.85 -14.15
N LEU A 19 -8.81 1.94 -14.88
CA LEU A 19 -10.28 1.80 -14.90
C LEU A 19 -10.83 1.45 -13.52
N ALA A 20 -10.22 0.51 -12.80
CA ALA A 20 -10.65 0.11 -11.47
C ALA A 20 -10.57 1.28 -10.49
N CYS A 21 -9.48 2.04 -10.51
CA CYS A 21 -9.33 3.23 -9.66
C CYS A 21 -10.43 4.26 -9.93
N TYR A 22 -10.65 4.63 -11.20
CA TYR A 22 -11.68 5.61 -11.53
C TYR A 22 -13.11 5.10 -11.30
N SER A 23 -13.35 3.79 -11.40
CA SER A 23 -14.63 3.18 -11.02
C SER A 23 -14.90 3.32 -9.52
N ILE A 24 -13.90 3.07 -8.67
CA ILE A 24 -14.01 3.28 -7.22
C ILE A 24 -14.27 4.76 -6.90
N ILE A 25 -13.52 5.67 -7.54
CA ILE A 25 -13.70 7.11 -7.38
C ILE A 25 -15.11 7.54 -7.79
N ASN A 26 -15.62 7.04 -8.92
CA ASN A 26 -16.97 7.34 -9.37
C ASN A 26 -18.04 6.87 -8.37
N ASN A 27 -17.92 5.66 -7.84
CA ASN A 27 -18.84 5.13 -6.83
C ASN A 27 -18.80 5.97 -5.54
N ALA A 28 -17.61 6.40 -5.10
CA ALA A 28 -17.47 7.32 -3.98
C ALA A 28 -18.15 8.67 -4.28
N ASN A 29 -17.96 9.22 -5.49
CA ASN A 29 -18.58 10.48 -5.91
C ASN A 29 -20.11 10.40 -5.96
N ILE A 30 -20.70 9.30 -6.46
CA ILE A 30 -22.15 9.10 -6.44
C ILE A 30 -22.70 9.28 -5.02
N ILE A 31 -22.03 8.66 -4.03
CA ILE A 31 -22.45 8.78 -2.63
C ILE A 31 -22.21 10.20 -2.11
N ILE A 32 -21.02 10.77 -2.30
CA ILE A 32 -20.66 12.11 -1.80
C ILE A 32 -21.62 13.17 -2.32
N ASN A 33 -21.99 13.12 -3.61
CA ASN A 33 -22.83 14.12 -4.25
C ASN A 33 -24.33 13.93 -3.96
N SER A 34 -24.75 12.72 -3.56
CA SER A 34 -26.18 12.41 -3.33
C SER A 34 -26.57 12.41 -1.86
N ILE A 35 -25.64 12.13 -0.93
CA ILE A 35 -25.97 11.84 0.46
C ILE A 35 -26.63 12.99 1.19
N ASP A 36 -26.26 14.23 0.87
CA ASP A 36 -26.84 15.41 1.51
C ASP A 36 -28.35 15.56 1.22
N LYS A 37 -28.80 15.08 0.05
CA LYS A 37 -30.24 15.05 -0.34
C LYS A 37 -31.04 14.04 0.47
N LEU A 38 -30.38 13.04 1.06
CA LEU A 38 -30.98 11.97 1.85
C LEU A 38 -30.81 12.19 3.36
N THR A 39 -30.11 13.27 3.73
CA THR A 39 -29.77 13.57 5.12
C THR A 39 -30.90 14.29 5.82
N THR A 40 -31.21 13.85 7.04
CA THR A 40 -32.19 14.43 7.95
C THR A 40 -31.53 14.61 9.33
N PRO A 41 -32.10 15.40 10.25
CA PRO A 41 -31.56 15.50 11.61
C PRO A 41 -31.41 14.14 12.33
N ALA A 42 -32.27 13.18 12.00
CA ALA A 42 -32.26 11.86 12.63
C ALA A 42 -31.11 10.95 12.14
N ASN A 43 -30.65 11.13 10.91
CA ASN A 43 -29.58 10.31 10.33
C ASN A 43 -28.25 11.07 10.05
N GLN A 44 -28.15 12.32 10.49
CA GLN A 44 -27.01 13.20 10.21
C GLN A 44 -25.65 12.56 10.53
N LYS A 45 -25.52 11.94 11.72
CA LYS A 45 -24.26 11.27 12.12
C LYS A 45 -23.89 10.11 11.18
N GLN A 46 -24.88 9.34 10.77
CA GLN A 46 -24.65 8.24 9.84
C GLN A 46 -24.27 8.76 8.44
N ALA A 47 -24.96 9.80 7.96
CA ALA A 47 -24.64 10.45 6.69
C ALA A 47 -23.21 11.03 6.70
N ASN A 48 -22.83 11.75 7.76
CA ASN A 48 -21.47 12.25 7.95
C ASN A 48 -20.43 11.13 7.91
N ARG A 49 -20.70 10.02 8.60
CA ARG A 49 -19.81 8.86 8.63
C ARG A 49 -19.63 8.26 7.23
N ILE A 50 -20.71 8.07 6.49
CA ILE A 50 -20.68 7.52 5.13
C ILE A 50 -19.91 8.47 4.21
N LYS A 51 -20.25 9.76 4.23
CA LYS A 51 -19.58 10.78 3.41
C LYS A 51 -18.09 10.88 3.73
N GLY A 52 -17.73 10.88 5.02
CA GLY A 52 -16.34 10.91 5.46
C GLY A 52 -15.52 9.71 4.98
N GLN A 53 -16.07 8.50 5.03
CA GLN A 53 -15.44 7.30 4.50
C GLN A 53 -15.27 7.37 2.97
N CYS A 54 -16.28 7.84 2.24
CA CYS A 54 -16.19 8.00 0.78
C CYS A 54 -15.12 9.03 0.37
N LEU A 55 -15.00 10.14 1.10
CA LEU A 55 -13.93 11.12 0.88
C LEU A 55 -12.54 10.52 1.16
N ALA A 56 -12.39 9.75 2.23
CA ALA A 56 -11.14 9.06 2.54
C ALA A 56 -10.75 8.05 1.44
N VAL A 57 -11.73 7.29 0.92
CA VAL A 57 -11.53 6.36 -0.21
C VAL A 57 -11.15 7.13 -1.47
N ARG A 58 -11.84 8.22 -1.79
CA ARG A 58 -11.53 9.05 -2.96
C ARG A 58 -10.10 9.59 -2.91
N ALA A 59 -9.69 10.12 -1.76
CA ALA A 59 -8.33 10.59 -1.53
C ALA A 59 -7.30 9.47 -1.69
N MET A 60 -7.53 8.31 -1.06
CA MET A 60 -6.64 7.15 -1.11
C MET A 60 -6.45 6.65 -2.55
N VAL A 61 -7.53 6.52 -3.32
CA VAL A 61 -7.46 5.97 -4.68
C VAL A 61 -6.85 6.97 -5.67
N HIS A 62 -7.11 8.29 -5.53
CA HIS A 62 -6.38 9.29 -6.31
C HIS A 62 -4.89 9.31 -5.97
N PHE A 63 -4.53 9.09 -4.71
CA PHE A 63 -3.13 8.95 -4.33
C PHE A 63 -2.49 7.71 -4.95
N ASP A 64 -3.21 6.59 -5.05
CA ASP A 64 -2.72 5.39 -5.74
C ASP A 64 -2.51 5.67 -7.24
N LEU A 65 -3.47 6.31 -7.91
CA LEU A 65 -3.29 6.76 -9.30
C LEU A 65 -2.05 7.66 -9.45
N LEU A 66 -1.85 8.61 -8.53
CA LEU A 66 -0.69 9.48 -8.55
C LEU A 66 0.61 8.69 -8.43
N ARG A 67 0.68 7.69 -7.55
CA ARG A 67 1.87 6.85 -7.36
C ARG A 67 2.24 6.05 -8.62
N TYR A 68 1.25 5.54 -9.35
CA TYR A 68 1.47 4.77 -10.58
C TYR A 68 1.79 5.66 -11.79
N PHE A 69 1.04 6.74 -11.98
CA PHE A 69 0.96 7.47 -13.24
C PHE A 69 1.65 8.84 -13.24
N ALA A 70 2.17 9.32 -12.11
CA ALA A 70 2.97 10.54 -12.04
C ALA A 70 4.46 10.23 -11.87
N ASP A 71 5.31 11.06 -12.45
CA ASP A 71 6.76 10.91 -12.37
C ASP A 71 7.31 11.39 -11.04
N ASN A 72 7.13 12.65 -10.73
CA ASN A 72 7.65 13.28 -9.53
C ASN A 72 6.57 13.38 -8.45
N LEU A 73 6.77 12.68 -7.34
CA LEU A 73 5.82 12.62 -6.22
C LEU A 73 6.07 13.70 -5.14
N ASN A 74 6.93 14.69 -5.38
CA ASN A 74 7.12 15.79 -4.46
C ASN A 74 5.85 16.66 -4.37
N ARG A 75 5.47 17.05 -3.15
CA ARG A 75 4.29 17.86 -2.83
C ARG A 75 4.15 19.13 -3.69
N ASN A 76 5.26 19.77 -4.01
CA ASN A 76 5.28 21.02 -4.76
C ASN A 76 5.57 20.83 -6.25
N SER A 77 5.53 19.60 -6.77
CA SER A 77 5.83 19.34 -8.18
C SER A 77 4.73 19.88 -9.09
N THR A 78 5.14 20.59 -10.12
CA THR A 78 4.29 21.07 -11.21
C THR A 78 4.18 20.08 -12.36
N THR A 79 4.86 18.93 -12.30
CA THR A 79 4.75 17.88 -13.32
C THR A 79 3.33 17.32 -13.38
N ALA A 80 3.00 16.70 -14.49
CA ALA A 80 1.66 16.15 -14.70
C ALA A 80 1.36 15.01 -13.71
N GLY A 81 0.31 15.21 -12.93
CA GLY A 81 -0.31 14.20 -12.06
C GLY A 81 -1.40 13.41 -12.82
N VAL A 82 -2.59 13.35 -12.26
CA VAL A 82 -3.77 12.68 -12.82
C VAL A 82 -4.99 13.59 -12.75
N PRO A 83 -6.06 13.35 -13.57
CA PRO A 83 -7.32 14.06 -13.39
C PRO A 83 -7.92 13.78 -12.01
N TYR A 84 -8.20 14.82 -11.21
CA TYR A 84 -8.87 14.68 -9.91
C TYR A 84 -10.38 14.81 -10.09
N ARG A 85 -11.10 13.68 -9.97
CA ARG A 85 -12.55 13.63 -10.24
C ARG A 85 -13.35 13.83 -8.94
N LYS A 86 -14.19 14.87 -8.90
CA LYS A 86 -15.07 15.21 -7.77
C LYS A 86 -16.56 14.99 -8.05
N LEU A 87 -16.94 14.95 -9.31
CA LEU A 87 -18.30 14.69 -9.75
C LEU A 87 -18.46 13.25 -10.23
N SER A 88 -19.65 12.71 -10.08
CA SER A 88 -20.02 11.40 -10.60
C SER A 88 -20.49 11.49 -12.05
N VAL A 89 -20.47 10.37 -12.76
CA VAL A 89 -21.03 10.28 -14.12
C VAL A 89 -22.55 10.56 -14.18
N LEU A 90 -23.25 10.56 -13.06
CA LEU A 90 -24.68 10.92 -12.98
C LEU A 90 -24.92 12.43 -13.04
N GLU A 91 -23.90 13.22 -12.69
CA GLU A 91 -23.97 14.70 -12.66
C GLU A 91 -23.27 15.33 -13.84
N GLU A 92 -22.41 14.58 -14.51
CA GLU A 92 -21.66 15.05 -15.68
C GLU A 92 -22.25 14.41 -16.94
N SER A 93 -22.36 15.19 -18.02
CA SER A 93 -22.61 14.63 -19.35
C SER A 93 -21.35 13.89 -19.80
N PRO A 94 -21.38 12.56 -19.97
CA PRO A 94 -20.17 11.79 -20.36
C PRO A 94 -19.56 12.26 -21.68
N ALA A 95 -20.36 12.84 -22.58
CA ALA A 95 -19.93 13.32 -23.88
C ALA A 95 -19.15 14.65 -23.85
N SER A 96 -19.27 15.43 -22.77
CA SER A 96 -18.71 16.80 -22.72
C SER A 96 -17.47 16.94 -21.86
N ILE A 97 -17.12 15.94 -21.03
CA ILE A 97 -16.07 16.10 -20.04
C ILE A 97 -14.83 15.32 -20.41
N LYS A 98 -13.85 16.07 -20.90
CA LYS A 98 -12.52 15.56 -21.22
C LYS A 98 -11.50 16.26 -20.30
N PRO A 99 -11.39 15.85 -19.02
CA PRO A 99 -10.51 16.51 -18.08
C PRO A 99 -9.04 16.34 -18.49
N SER A 100 -8.27 17.41 -18.38
CA SER A 100 -6.82 17.34 -18.46
C SER A 100 -6.24 16.79 -17.17
N ARG A 101 -4.99 16.39 -17.20
CA ARG A 101 -4.22 16.04 -16.01
C ARG A 101 -3.93 17.33 -15.22
N GLU A 102 -4.12 17.25 -13.92
CA GLU A 102 -3.68 18.31 -13.01
C GLU A 102 -2.19 18.16 -12.69
N SER A 103 -1.59 19.16 -12.06
CA SER A 103 -0.24 18.99 -11.51
C SER A 103 -0.24 18.06 -10.31
N VAL A 104 0.90 17.46 -10.02
CA VAL A 104 1.10 16.69 -8.78
C VAL A 104 0.77 17.51 -7.54
N SER A 105 1.17 18.80 -7.53
CA SER A 105 0.85 19.70 -6.43
C SER A 105 -0.66 19.87 -6.25
N SER A 106 -1.41 20.13 -7.34
CA SER A 106 -2.87 20.23 -7.29
C SER A 106 -3.53 18.93 -6.82
N ASN A 107 -3.03 17.79 -7.27
CA ASN A 107 -3.53 16.49 -6.78
C ASN A 107 -3.35 16.35 -5.27
N TYR A 108 -2.20 16.72 -4.71
CA TYR A 108 -2.01 16.70 -3.25
C TYR A 108 -2.94 17.69 -2.53
N ASP A 109 -3.17 18.90 -3.07
CA ASP A 109 -4.12 19.85 -2.48
C ASP A 109 -5.52 19.25 -2.37
N ASN A 110 -5.98 18.60 -3.43
CA ASN A 110 -7.26 17.93 -3.46
C ASN A 110 -7.33 16.72 -2.51
N ILE A 111 -6.27 15.89 -2.46
CA ILE A 111 -6.16 14.76 -1.54
C ILE A 111 -6.23 15.23 -0.09
N TYR A 112 -5.46 16.27 0.29
CA TYR A 112 -5.47 16.83 1.63
C TYR A 112 -6.82 17.46 1.98
N ALA A 113 -7.46 18.14 1.04
CA ALA A 113 -8.80 18.70 1.25
C ALA A 113 -9.84 17.61 1.56
N ASP A 114 -9.81 16.50 0.83
CA ASP A 114 -10.69 15.35 1.07
C ASP A 114 -10.41 14.70 2.43
N LEU A 115 -9.14 14.47 2.78
CA LEU A 115 -8.74 13.88 4.07
C LEU A 115 -9.12 14.78 5.25
N ASN A 116 -8.97 16.09 5.13
CA ASN A 116 -9.34 17.03 6.18
C ASN A 116 -10.86 17.11 6.35
N THR A 117 -11.61 17.13 5.25
CA THR A 117 -13.09 17.10 5.30
C THR A 117 -13.57 15.78 5.90
N ALA A 118 -12.98 14.65 5.49
CA ALA A 118 -13.26 13.35 6.07
C ALA A 118 -13.02 13.33 7.58
N ARG A 119 -11.92 13.92 8.05
CA ARG A 119 -11.61 14.01 9.49
C ARG A 119 -12.69 14.75 10.26
N THR A 120 -13.15 15.89 9.74
CA THR A 120 -14.23 16.67 10.35
C THR A 120 -15.51 15.86 10.43
N LEU A 121 -15.89 15.18 9.34
CA LEU A 121 -17.12 14.37 9.29
C LEU A 121 -17.07 13.13 10.16
N LEU A 122 -15.87 12.53 10.32
CA LEU A 122 -15.68 11.34 11.16
C LEU A 122 -15.46 11.68 12.64
N SER A 123 -15.19 12.94 13.01
CA SER A 123 -14.97 13.33 14.41
C SER A 123 -16.23 13.23 15.28
N ASP A 124 -17.40 13.22 14.69
CA ASP A 124 -18.71 13.06 15.37
C ASP A 124 -19.05 11.59 15.69
N ILE A 125 -18.15 10.67 15.36
CA ILE A 125 -18.30 9.24 15.67
C ILE A 125 -17.90 9.01 17.13
N ASP A 126 -18.66 8.13 17.80
CA ASP A 126 -18.31 7.68 19.14
C ASP A 126 -16.86 7.17 19.18
N VAL A 127 -16.06 7.80 20.05
CA VAL A 127 -14.63 7.46 20.21
C VAL A 127 -14.41 6.00 20.62
N SER A 128 -15.40 5.34 21.22
CA SER A 128 -15.33 3.93 21.60
C SER A 128 -15.17 2.98 20.42
N ILE A 129 -15.55 3.38 19.20
CA ILE A 129 -15.42 2.57 17.99
C ILE A 129 -14.18 2.88 17.17
N ASN A 130 -13.47 3.97 17.47
CA ASN A 130 -12.22 4.29 16.79
C ASN A 130 -11.13 3.26 17.15
N GLY A 131 -10.61 2.57 16.12
CA GLY A 131 -9.64 1.49 16.30
C GLY A 131 -10.23 0.15 16.79
N ASN A 132 -11.46 0.13 17.30
CA ASN A 132 -12.13 -1.07 17.81
C ASN A 132 -13.25 -1.58 16.90
N GLY A 133 -13.69 -0.78 15.93
CA GLY A 133 -14.71 -1.16 14.98
C GLY A 133 -14.26 -2.16 13.91
N PRO A 134 -15.18 -2.58 13.03
CA PRO A 134 -14.85 -3.44 11.89
C PRO A 134 -13.78 -2.80 11.01
N LYS A 135 -12.70 -3.53 10.71
CA LYS A 135 -11.53 -3.00 9.99
C LYS A 135 -11.78 -2.65 8.53
N TYR A 136 -12.89 -3.07 7.96
CA TYR A 136 -13.34 -2.66 6.62
C TYR A 136 -14.11 -1.32 6.59
N LYS A 137 -14.26 -0.66 7.74
CA LYS A 137 -14.85 0.68 7.83
C LYS A 137 -13.75 1.65 8.24
N ILE A 138 -13.59 2.72 7.46
CA ILE A 138 -12.62 3.76 7.78
C ILE A 138 -13.19 4.59 8.94
N ASP A 139 -12.51 4.52 10.08
CA ASP A 139 -12.68 5.39 11.25
C ASP A 139 -11.55 6.45 11.29
N LEU A 140 -11.45 7.20 12.38
CA LEU A 140 -10.38 8.20 12.53
C LEU A 140 -8.97 7.58 12.56
N ILE A 141 -8.86 6.34 13.02
CA ILE A 141 -7.56 5.63 13.04
C ILE A 141 -7.19 5.17 11.64
N GLY A 142 -8.13 4.57 10.90
CA GLY A 142 -7.93 4.22 9.50
C GLY A 142 -7.63 5.45 8.62
N LEU A 143 -8.35 6.55 8.85
CA LEU A 143 -8.09 7.82 8.17
C LEU A 143 -6.69 8.37 8.49
N SER A 144 -6.27 8.30 9.76
CA SER A 144 -4.93 8.75 10.15
C SER A 144 -3.83 7.90 9.50
N ALA A 145 -4.07 6.60 9.34
CA ALA A 145 -3.12 5.72 8.64
C ALA A 145 -2.99 6.09 7.14
N ILE A 146 -4.11 6.38 6.47
CA ILE A 146 -4.11 6.89 5.08
C ILE A 146 -3.33 8.20 5.01
N TYR A 147 -3.63 9.13 5.90
CA TYR A 147 -2.99 10.45 5.94
C TYR A 147 -1.48 10.35 6.17
N ALA A 148 -1.04 9.50 7.12
CA ALA A 148 0.37 9.29 7.41
C ALA A 148 1.15 8.82 6.17
N ARG A 149 0.59 7.87 5.40
CA ARG A 149 1.22 7.40 4.16
C ARG A 149 1.28 8.49 3.09
N VAL A 150 0.19 9.22 2.87
CA VAL A 150 0.16 10.36 1.92
C VAL A 150 1.20 11.41 2.31
N ALA A 151 1.25 11.79 3.59
CA ALA A 151 2.17 12.80 4.12
C ALA A 151 3.64 12.39 3.97
N LEU A 152 3.98 11.10 4.20
CA LEU A 152 5.34 10.60 3.96
C LEU A 152 5.78 10.82 2.52
N TYR A 153 4.92 10.47 1.55
CA TYR A 153 5.22 10.63 0.12
C TYR A 153 5.30 12.11 -0.29
N ALA A 154 4.47 12.95 0.30
CA ALA A 154 4.51 14.39 0.13
C ALA A 154 5.75 15.05 0.80
N LYS A 155 6.51 14.29 1.60
CA LYS A 155 7.58 14.78 2.48
C LYS A 155 7.09 15.79 3.52
N ASP A 156 5.80 15.75 3.86
CA ASP A 156 5.21 16.49 4.96
C ASP A 156 5.44 15.71 6.26
N TYR A 157 6.68 15.75 6.75
CA TYR A 157 7.11 14.97 7.90
C TYR A 157 6.35 15.30 9.19
N PRO A 158 6.02 16.58 9.49
CA PRO A 158 5.18 16.88 10.65
C PRO A 158 3.82 16.18 10.62
N ALA A 159 3.13 16.21 9.47
CA ALA A 159 1.85 15.52 9.31
C ALA A 159 2.01 14.00 9.35
N ALA A 160 3.07 13.45 8.76
CA ALA A 160 3.37 12.02 8.81
C ALA A 160 3.59 11.54 10.25
N ILE A 161 4.39 12.26 11.05
CA ILE A 161 4.65 11.97 12.46
C ILE A 161 3.36 12.02 13.29
N SER A 162 2.59 13.10 13.16
CA SER A 162 1.37 13.30 13.94
C SER A 162 0.35 12.19 13.68
N ASN A 163 0.09 11.89 12.40
CA ASN A 163 -0.91 10.89 12.03
C ASN A 163 -0.46 9.46 12.35
N ALA A 164 0.81 9.12 12.11
CA ALA A 164 1.36 7.83 12.51
C ALA A 164 1.30 7.64 14.04
N THR A 165 1.60 8.69 14.81
CA THR A 165 1.50 8.66 16.30
C THR A 165 0.07 8.38 16.75
N THR A 166 -0.94 8.98 16.11
CA THR A 166 -2.34 8.69 16.40
C THR A 166 -2.67 7.21 16.26
N VAL A 167 -2.21 6.58 15.18
CA VAL A 167 -2.44 5.14 14.95
C VAL A 167 -1.67 4.28 15.95
N ILE A 168 -0.40 4.57 16.19
CA ILE A 168 0.47 3.83 17.11
C ILE A 168 -0.09 3.82 18.54
N ASN A 169 -0.62 4.97 18.98
CA ASN A 169 -1.21 5.08 20.32
C ASN A 169 -2.52 4.31 20.46
N ALA A 170 -3.29 4.18 19.38
CA ALA A 170 -4.57 3.48 19.36
C ALA A 170 -4.45 1.97 19.12
N LEU A 171 -3.47 1.56 18.33
CA LEU A 171 -3.28 0.17 17.90
C LEU A 171 -1.82 -0.24 18.17
N PRO A 172 -1.55 -0.88 19.29
CA PRO A 172 -0.21 -1.35 19.61
C PRO A 172 0.26 -2.44 18.64
N LEU A 173 1.58 -2.61 18.53
CA LEU A 173 2.17 -3.71 17.77
C LEU A 173 1.71 -5.06 18.33
N ALA A 174 1.42 -5.99 17.45
CA ALA A 174 1.14 -7.37 17.82
C ALA A 174 2.38 -8.01 18.47
N THR A 175 2.15 -8.82 19.48
CA THR A 175 3.19 -9.68 20.00
C THR A 175 3.66 -10.69 18.95
N ARG A 176 4.86 -11.23 19.11
CA ARG A 176 5.40 -12.26 18.19
C ARG A 176 4.47 -13.46 18.04
N SER A 177 3.79 -13.88 19.09
CA SER A 177 2.84 -15.00 19.06
C SER A 177 1.55 -14.68 18.29
N VAL A 178 1.12 -13.42 18.28
CA VAL A 178 -0.10 -12.97 17.59
C VAL A 178 0.17 -12.60 16.13
N TYR A 179 1.38 -12.14 15.81
CA TYR A 179 1.71 -11.63 14.46
C TYR A 179 1.34 -12.58 13.30
N PRO A 180 1.60 -13.91 13.36
CA PRO A 180 1.21 -14.83 12.29
C PRO A 180 -0.30 -14.91 12.08
N SER A 181 -1.09 -14.77 13.15
CA SER A 181 -2.56 -14.89 13.08
C SER A 181 -3.23 -13.72 12.34
N ILE A 182 -2.55 -12.57 12.22
CA ILE A 182 -3.01 -11.44 11.40
C ILE A 182 -3.17 -11.87 9.93
N TRP A 183 -2.21 -12.65 9.42
CA TRP A 183 -2.16 -13.09 8.02
C TRP A 183 -3.07 -14.29 7.71
N ARG A 184 -3.75 -14.77 8.74
CA ARG A 184 -4.76 -15.83 8.67
C ARG A 184 -6.17 -15.32 9.01
N ASP A 185 -6.36 -13.99 9.12
CA ASP A 185 -7.60 -13.34 9.56
C ASP A 185 -8.16 -13.87 10.90
N GLN A 186 -7.28 -14.37 11.75
CA GLN A 186 -7.60 -14.82 13.11
C GLN A 186 -7.38 -13.72 14.16
N SER A 187 -6.75 -12.61 13.77
CA SER A 187 -6.50 -11.46 14.60
C SER A 187 -6.54 -10.18 13.78
N ASN A 188 -7.14 -9.14 14.34
CA ASN A 188 -7.12 -7.76 13.82
C ASN A 188 -6.07 -6.88 14.51
N ALA A 189 -5.15 -7.46 15.28
CA ALA A 189 -4.06 -6.73 15.89
C ALA A 189 -3.29 -5.94 14.83
N GLU A 190 -2.89 -4.73 15.14
CA GLU A 190 -2.20 -3.80 14.22
C GLU A 190 -3.02 -3.31 13.01
N VAL A 191 -4.16 -3.89 12.68
CA VAL A 191 -4.90 -3.55 11.46
C VAL A 191 -5.69 -2.28 11.67
N ALA A 192 -5.34 -1.21 10.95
CA ALA A 192 -6.07 0.05 10.94
C ALA A 192 -7.18 0.08 9.89
N PHE A 193 -6.92 -0.50 8.70
CA PHE A 193 -7.92 -0.66 7.64
C PHE A 193 -7.60 -1.88 6.77
N ALA A 194 -8.62 -2.64 6.41
CA ALA A 194 -8.54 -3.79 5.54
C ALA A 194 -9.74 -3.88 4.59
N SER A 195 -9.53 -4.37 3.38
CA SER A 195 -10.62 -4.84 2.52
C SER A 195 -10.96 -6.28 2.85
N LEU A 196 -12.24 -6.55 3.09
CA LEU A 196 -12.73 -7.90 3.31
C LEU A 196 -12.91 -8.65 1.99
N PHE A 197 -12.53 -9.91 2.02
CA PHE A 197 -12.85 -10.87 0.96
C PHE A 197 -13.69 -12.00 1.52
N ALA A 198 -14.88 -12.22 0.93
CA ALA A 198 -15.74 -13.32 1.30
C ALA A 198 -15.32 -14.62 0.59
N LEU A 199 -15.70 -15.76 1.16
CA LEU A 199 -15.55 -17.05 0.49
C LEU A 199 -16.28 -17.01 -0.87
N GLY A 200 -15.57 -17.36 -1.94
CA GLY A 200 -16.08 -17.32 -3.31
C GLY A 200 -15.75 -16.02 -4.07
N GLU A 201 -15.23 -14.98 -3.42
CA GLU A 201 -14.67 -13.82 -4.10
C GLU A 201 -13.26 -14.12 -4.62
N PHE A 202 -13.01 -13.80 -5.88
CA PHE A 202 -11.71 -14.05 -6.53
C PHE A 202 -10.62 -13.03 -6.12
N ALA A 203 -10.29 -12.97 -4.84
CA ALA A 203 -9.00 -12.36 -4.42
C ALA A 203 -7.79 -13.24 -4.78
N SER A 204 -8.06 -14.37 -5.43
CA SER A 204 -7.21 -15.53 -5.55
C SER A 204 -5.97 -15.35 -6.44
N ARG A 205 -5.81 -14.26 -7.18
CA ARG A 205 -4.61 -14.13 -8.02
C ARG A 205 -3.34 -13.96 -7.18
N LEU A 206 -3.40 -13.27 -6.05
CA LEU A 206 -2.23 -13.12 -5.17
C LEU A 206 -1.78 -14.48 -4.64
N ALA A 207 -2.70 -15.34 -4.24
CA ALA A 207 -2.40 -16.67 -3.75
C ALA A 207 -2.08 -17.66 -4.88
N GLY A 208 -2.81 -17.61 -6.00
CA GLY A 208 -2.58 -18.47 -7.14
C GLY A 208 -1.23 -18.26 -7.81
N ASP A 209 -0.75 -17.00 -7.85
CA ASP A 209 0.53 -16.66 -8.46
C ASP A 209 1.71 -16.81 -7.49
N VAL A 210 1.49 -16.75 -6.19
CA VAL A 210 2.54 -16.70 -5.18
C VAL A 210 2.63 -17.99 -4.37
N TYR A 211 1.55 -18.72 -4.19
CA TYR A 211 1.50 -19.97 -3.44
C TYR A 211 1.02 -21.14 -4.31
N SER A 212 1.74 -22.23 -4.24
CA SER A 212 1.31 -23.50 -4.83
C SER A 212 0.79 -24.41 -3.72
N PRO A 213 -0.51 -24.76 -3.70
CA PRO A 213 -1.00 -25.74 -2.74
C PRO A 213 -0.32 -27.09 -2.96
N PRO A 214 0.00 -27.84 -1.89
CA PRO A 214 0.41 -29.25 -2.05
C PRO A 214 -0.82 -30.10 -2.42
N PRO A 215 -0.66 -31.20 -3.18
CA PRO A 215 0.45 -31.62 -4.00
C PRO A 215 0.21 -31.42 -5.50
N GLY A 216 1.13 -30.78 -6.18
CA GLY A 216 1.43 -31.25 -7.55
C GLY A 216 0.83 -30.55 -8.74
N THR A 217 0.01 -29.46 -8.66
CA THR A 217 -0.61 -28.92 -9.86
C THR A 217 -0.29 -27.46 -10.19
N ASN A 218 0.04 -26.64 -9.22
CA ASN A 218 0.39 -25.23 -9.52
C ASN A 218 1.75 -24.89 -8.91
N ARG A 219 2.68 -24.44 -9.74
CA ARG A 219 3.96 -23.91 -9.30
C ARG A 219 3.76 -22.44 -8.96
N SER A 220 4.21 -22.03 -7.79
CA SER A 220 4.35 -20.60 -7.48
C SER A 220 5.17 -19.94 -8.58
N GLN A 221 4.63 -18.87 -9.18
CA GLN A 221 5.34 -18.09 -10.20
C GLN A 221 6.39 -17.17 -9.55
N PHE A 222 6.20 -16.83 -8.27
CA PHE A 222 7.07 -15.93 -7.54
C PHE A 222 7.59 -16.60 -6.26
N GLU A 223 8.84 -16.31 -5.95
CA GLU A 223 9.54 -16.78 -4.76
C GLU A 223 9.94 -15.60 -3.88
N GLY A 224 10.14 -15.86 -2.60
CA GLY A 224 10.81 -14.91 -1.71
C GLY A 224 12.23 -14.62 -2.22
N ASN A 225 12.58 -13.35 -2.33
CA ASN A 225 13.91 -12.95 -2.80
C ASN A 225 14.98 -13.40 -1.81
N PRO A 226 15.96 -14.26 -2.23
CA PRO A 226 16.98 -14.79 -1.33
C PRO A 226 17.80 -13.70 -0.64
N SER A 227 18.11 -12.59 -1.33
CA SER A 227 18.89 -11.50 -0.75
C SER A 227 18.14 -10.74 0.35
N LEU A 228 16.81 -10.72 0.32
CA LEU A 228 15.99 -10.20 1.40
C LEU A 228 15.98 -11.16 2.58
N PHE A 229 15.70 -12.45 2.32
CA PHE A 229 15.52 -13.42 3.39
C PHE A 229 16.84 -13.81 4.06
N ALA A 230 17.97 -13.61 3.40
CA ALA A 230 19.30 -13.66 4.04
C ALA A 230 19.53 -12.58 5.11
N GLN A 231 18.70 -11.51 5.10
CA GLN A 231 18.73 -10.43 6.11
C GLN A 231 17.71 -10.64 7.24
N ILE A 232 16.96 -11.73 7.24
CA ILE A 232 15.95 -12.06 8.24
C ILE A 232 16.40 -13.32 8.97
N ASP A 233 16.54 -13.24 10.29
CA ASP A 233 16.89 -14.40 11.11
C ASP A 233 15.77 -15.45 11.01
N GLU A 234 16.08 -16.62 10.44
CA GLU A 234 15.12 -17.69 10.19
C GLU A 234 14.51 -18.24 11.48
N VAL A 235 15.25 -18.22 12.58
CA VAL A 235 14.85 -18.79 13.86
C VAL A 235 14.18 -17.77 14.76
N ASN A 236 14.77 -16.58 14.86
CA ASN A 236 14.39 -15.59 15.86
C ASN A 236 13.42 -14.52 15.33
N ASP A 237 13.37 -14.27 14.02
CA ASP A 237 12.47 -13.28 13.44
C ASP A 237 11.17 -13.94 12.96
N VAL A 238 10.06 -13.63 13.62
CA VAL A 238 8.73 -14.19 13.31
C VAL A 238 8.28 -13.93 11.87
N ARG A 239 8.85 -12.93 11.21
CA ARG A 239 8.50 -12.60 9.82
C ARG A 239 9.01 -13.63 8.83
N PHE A 240 10.10 -14.35 9.14
CA PHE A 240 10.58 -15.41 8.25
C PHE A 240 9.50 -16.49 8.07
N SER A 241 9.16 -17.18 9.16
CA SER A 241 8.19 -18.29 9.12
C SER A 241 6.76 -17.86 8.74
N THR A 242 6.40 -16.57 8.99
CA THR A 242 5.11 -16.02 8.58
C THR A 242 5.05 -15.76 7.07
N SER A 243 6.16 -15.31 6.49
CA SER A 243 6.19 -14.84 5.10
C SER A 243 6.54 -15.91 4.09
N VAL A 244 7.42 -16.83 4.46
CA VAL A 244 7.91 -17.89 3.57
C VAL A 244 8.10 -19.22 4.31
N THR A 245 8.11 -20.30 3.54
CA THR A 245 8.61 -21.59 3.98
C THR A 245 9.64 -22.11 2.98
N ARG A 246 10.58 -22.92 3.44
CA ARG A 246 11.50 -23.62 2.54
C ARG A 246 10.72 -24.69 1.79
N GLY A 247 10.81 -24.62 0.47
CA GLY A 247 9.87 -25.23 -0.42
C GLY A 247 9.86 -26.73 -0.46
N PHE A 248 8.67 -27.26 -0.71
CA PHE A 248 8.47 -28.61 -1.19
C PHE A 248 8.68 -28.65 -2.70
N SER A 249 9.56 -29.55 -3.17
CA SER A 249 9.52 -29.99 -4.56
C SER A 249 8.78 -31.33 -4.59
N THR A 250 7.67 -31.38 -5.30
CA THR A 250 6.97 -32.66 -5.58
C THR A 250 7.54 -33.36 -6.83
N THR A 251 8.54 -32.78 -7.45
CA THR A 251 9.25 -33.36 -8.60
C THR A 251 10.75 -33.42 -8.31
N THR A 252 11.29 -34.57 -8.50
CA THR A 252 12.65 -35.08 -8.39
C THR A 252 13.85 -34.22 -8.80
N LEU A 253 13.76 -32.92 -8.77
CA LEU A 253 14.87 -32.03 -9.06
C LEU A 253 15.45 -31.44 -7.76
N VAL A 254 16.72 -31.64 -7.57
CA VAL A 254 17.63 -31.41 -6.43
C VAL A 254 17.65 -29.96 -5.85
N ARG A 255 16.67 -29.13 -6.14
CA ARG A 255 16.57 -27.73 -5.64
C ARG A 255 15.50 -27.52 -4.56
N ALA A 256 14.96 -28.57 -3.98
CA ALA A 256 13.81 -28.51 -3.08
C ALA A 256 14.00 -27.63 -1.84
N ASN A 257 15.20 -27.58 -1.27
CA ASN A 257 15.45 -26.91 0.01
C ASN A 257 15.95 -25.47 -0.12
N THR A 258 16.09 -24.93 -1.33
CA THR A 258 16.60 -23.58 -1.56
C THR A 258 15.51 -22.58 -1.94
N ARG A 259 14.33 -23.04 -2.36
CA ARG A 259 13.21 -22.17 -2.75
C ARG A 259 12.50 -21.61 -1.52
N LEU A 260 12.19 -20.31 -1.57
CA LEU A 260 11.44 -19.62 -0.54
C LEU A 260 10.01 -19.42 -1.04
N VAL A 261 9.14 -20.39 -0.72
CA VAL A 261 7.72 -20.35 -1.10
C VAL A 261 6.99 -19.35 -0.20
N VAL A 262 6.26 -18.41 -0.80
CA VAL A 262 5.51 -17.41 -0.03
C VAL A 262 4.30 -18.05 0.64
N THR A 263 4.17 -17.82 1.95
CA THR A 263 3.09 -18.37 2.80
C THR A 263 2.25 -17.31 3.49
N LYS A 264 2.56 -16.03 3.28
CA LYS A 264 1.92 -14.92 3.98
C LYS A 264 0.41 -14.84 3.76
N TYR A 265 -0.10 -15.27 2.60
CA TYR A 265 -1.50 -15.15 2.20
C TYR A 265 -2.14 -16.52 1.89
N LEU A 266 -1.94 -17.51 2.77
CA LEU A 266 -2.42 -18.88 2.52
C LEU A 266 -3.94 -19.03 2.52
N GLY A 267 -4.66 -18.25 3.32
CA GLY A 267 -6.12 -18.34 3.49
C GLY A 267 -6.55 -18.06 4.91
N LYS A 268 -7.84 -17.92 5.16
CA LYS A 268 -8.41 -17.63 6.48
C LYS A 268 -8.32 -18.85 7.41
N GLY A 269 -7.92 -18.64 8.67
CA GLY A 269 -7.79 -19.70 9.64
C GLY A 269 -6.83 -20.80 9.20
N THR A 270 -7.30 -22.02 9.00
CA THR A 270 -6.53 -23.15 8.52
C THR A 270 -6.64 -23.39 7.01
N ALA A 271 -7.45 -22.59 6.29
CA ALA A 271 -7.61 -22.71 4.85
C ALA A 271 -6.30 -22.41 4.10
N ILE A 272 -6.15 -23.00 2.91
CA ILE A 272 -5.03 -22.81 1.99
C ILE A 272 -5.52 -22.44 0.58
N ASP A 273 -6.64 -21.72 0.53
CA ASP A 273 -7.31 -21.27 -0.70
C ASP A 273 -6.84 -19.90 -1.20
N GLY A 274 -5.96 -19.24 -0.43
CA GLY A 274 -5.45 -17.92 -0.74
C GLY A 274 -6.41 -16.76 -0.49
N ILE A 275 -7.58 -17.02 0.07
CA ILE A 275 -8.58 -16.00 0.37
C ILE A 275 -8.28 -15.42 1.75
N VAL A 276 -7.70 -14.23 1.79
CA VAL A 276 -7.45 -13.47 3.00
C VAL A 276 -7.80 -12.00 2.77
N ASP A 277 -8.18 -11.31 3.84
CA ASP A 277 -8.45 -9.88 3.78
C ASP A 277 -7.16 -9.11 3.44
N TRP A 278 -7.26 -8.11 2.59
CA TRP A 278 -6.13 -7.25 2.28
C TRP A 278 -5.96 -6.19 3.39
N LYS A 279 -4.88 -6.31 4.17
CA LYS A 279 -4.51 -5.35 5.21
C LYS A 279 -3.88 -4.13 4.56
N ALA A 280 -4.70 -3.12 4.24
CA ALA A 280 -4.24 -1.93 3.53
C ALA A 280 -3.35 -1.04 4.39
N PHE A 281 -3.64 -0.95 5.70
CA PHE A 281 -2.89 -0.15 6.66
C PHE A 281 -2.78 -0.86 8.00
N ARG A 282 -1.59 -0.85 8.59
CA ARG A 282 -1.29 -1.48 9.88
C ARG A 282 -0.19 -0.75 10.64
N THR A 283 -0.15 -0.94 11.96
CA THR A 283 0.74 -0.22 12.88
C THR A 283 2.22 -0.42 12.55
N GLY A 284 2.63 -1.61 12.09
CA GLY A 284 4.02 -1.84 11.68
C GLY A 284 4.50 -0.87 10.60
N GLU A 285 3.63 -0.52 9.63
CA GLU A 285 3.92 0.52 8.65
C GLU A 285 4.03 1.91 9.31
N MET A 286 3.18 2.21 10.28
CA MET A 286 3.17 3.52 10.95
C MET A 286 4.47 3.80 11.71
N TYR A 287 5.04 2.80 12.38
CA TYR A 287 6.37 2.92 12.97
C TYR A 287 7.44 3.26 11.93
N LEU A 288 7.39 2.63 10.77
CA LEU A 288 8.34 2.88 9.68
C LEU A 288 8.13 4.25 9.00
N ILE A 289 6.89 4.70 8.87
CA ILE A 289 6.57 6.05 8.40
C ILE A 289 7.12 7.08 9.38
N ARG A 290 6.89 6.89 10.67
CA ARG A 290 7.31 7.83 11.71
C ARG A 290 8.83 7.83 11.87
N ALA A 291 9.48 6.68 11.85
CA ALA A 291 10.93 6.55 11.88
C ALA A 291 11.58 7.27 10.69
N GLU A 292 11.06 7.08 9.48
CA GLU A 292 11.58 7.75 8.29
C GLU A 292 11.36 9.27 8.35
N ALA A 293 10.18 9.70 8.80
CA ALA A 293 9.89 11.12 8.96
C ALA A 293 10.79 11.78 10.03
N TYR A 294 11.04 11.12 11.15
CA TYR A 294 11.99 11.59 12.17
C TYR A 294 13.42 11.64 11.64
N ALA A 295 13.87 10.61 10.90
CA ALA A 295 15.22 10.59 10.32
C ALA A 295 15.46 11.71 9.31
N ASN A 296 14.39 12.25 8.71
CA ASN A 296 14.44 13.41 7.81
C ASN A 296 14.11 14.73 8.50
N THR A 297 13.98 14.76 9.83
CA THR A 297 13.70 15.97 10.60
C THR A 297 14.89 16.27 11.51
N THR A 298 15.46 17.46 11.40
CA THR A 298 16.63 17.86 12.18
C THR A 298 16.40 17.67 13.69
N GLY A 299 17.34 17.04 14.36
CA GLY A 299 17.32 16.81 15.82
C GLY A 299 16.40 15.65 16.27
N GLN A 300 15.79 14.89 15.35
CA GLN A 300 14.86 13.80 15.68
C GLN A 300 15.44 12.39 15.48
N GLU A 301 16.73 12.29 15.21
CA GLU A 301 17.40 11.01 14.87
C GLU A 301 17.22 9.93 15.97
N LEU A 302 17.29 10.33 17.24
CA LEU A 302 17.06 9.40 18.35
C LEU A 302 15.63 8.84 18.39
N ASN A 303 14.65 9.64 18.00
CA ASN A 303 13.26 9.19 17.90
C ASN A 303 13.08 8.22 16.71
N ALA A 304 13.78 8.45 15.61
CA ALA A 304 13.78 7.53 14.47
C ALA A 304 14.36 6.17 14.86
N LEU A 305 15.48 6.16 15.56
CA LEU A 305 16.11 4.94 16.06
C LEU A 305 15.24 4.21 17.08
N ALA A 306 14.58 4.95 17.98
CA ALA A 306 13.67 4.36 18.97
C ALA A 306 12.49 3.64 18.31
N ASP A 307 11.87 4.23 17.29
CA ASP A 307 10.79 3.60 16.52
C ASP A 307 11.27 2.34 15.79
N LEU A 308 12.42 2.41 15.14
CA LEU A 308 13.02 1.27 14.47
C LEU A 308 13.30 0.12 15.43
N ASN A 309 13.90 0.41 16.57
CA ASN A 309 14.21 -0.58 17.61
C ASN A 309 12.93 -1.16 18.23
N THR A 310 11.89 -0.36 18.43
CA THR A 310 10.60 -0.82 18.95
C THR A 310 9.95 -1.84 18.01
N LEU A 311 9.93 -1.56 16.71
CA LEU A 311 9.40 -2.49 15.72
C LEU A 311 10.23 -3.79 15.69
N ARG A 312 11.56 -3.71 15.65
CA ARG A 312 12.44 -4.88 15.64
C ARG A 312 12.25 -5.75 16.89
N ALA A 313 12.14 -5.14 18.07
CA ALA A 313 11.89 -5.86 19.32
C ALA A 313 10.55 -6.62 19.30
N ALA A 314 9.54 -6.08 18.64
CA ALA A 314 8.25 -6.76 18.49
C ALA A 314 8.29 -7.93 17.49
N ARG A 315 9.34 -8.06 16.68
CA ARG A 315 9.49 -9.10 15.64
C ARG A 315 10.55 -10.13 15.93
N ILE A 316 11.63 -9.74 16.63
CA ILE A 316 12.84 -10.56 16.81
C ILE A 316 12.97 -10.99 18.25
N GLN A 317 13.11 -12.29 18.49
CA GLN A 317 13.37 -12.85 19.83
C GLN A 317 14.80 -12.53 20.26
N GLY A 318 14.96 -12.05 21.50
CA GLY A 318 16.28 -11.71 22.00
C GLY A 318 16.92 -10.51 21.30
N PHE A 319 16.09 -9.64 20.70
CA PHE A 319 16.57 -8.46 19.99
C PHE A 319 17.47 -7.58 20.89
N VAL A 320 18.62 -7.20 20.36
CA VAL A 320 19.50 -6.22 20.95
C VAL A 320 19.34 -4.89 20.21
N PRO A 321 19.04 -3.77 20.91
CA PRO A 321 18.83 -2.49 20.25
C PRO A 321 20.01 -2.07 19.37
N GLY A 322 19.71 -1.65 18.15
CA GLY A 322 20.68 -1.06 17.24
C GLY A 322 21.08 0.36 17.69
N THR A 323 22.19 0.83 17.15
CA THR A 323 22.79 2.15 17.44
C THR A 323 23.11 2.93 16.17
N GLU A 324 22.40 2.62 15.09
CA GLU A 324 22.62 3.24 13.77
C GLU A 324 22.37 4.75 13.83
N THR A 325 23.18 5.52 13.08
CA THR A 325 23.09 6.98 12.97
C THR A 325 23.28 7.43 11.53
N GLY A 326 22.84 8.63 11.20
CA GLY A 326 23.04 9.26 9.88
C GLY A 326 22.50 8.40 8.74
N GLN A 327 23.30 8.23 7.68
CA GLN A 327 22.90 7.45 6.51
C GLN A 327 22.66 5.97 6.84
N ALA A 328 23.41 5.41 7.79
CA ALA A 328 23.21 4.03 8.23
C ALA A 328 21.83 3.80 8.86
N LEU A 329 21.30 4.76 9.61
CA LEU A 329 19.95 4.72 10.15
C LEU A 329 18.90 4.80 9.03
N ILE A 330 19.06 5.69 8.06
CA ILE A 330 18.15 5.80 6.91
C ILE A 330 18.13 4.48 6.12
N ASP A 331 19.26 3.87 5.90
CA ASP A 331 19.35 2.59 5.19
C ASP A 331 18.78 1.43 6.00
N ALA A 332 18.97 1.44 7.32
CA ALA A 332 18.39 0.48 8.23
C ALA A 332 16.86 0.56 8.26
N ILE A 333 16.26 1.78 8.29
CA ILE A 333 14.82 1.99 8.17
C ILE A 333 14.29 1.47 6.82
N ALA A 334 14.98 1.77 5.73
CA ALA A 334 14.59 1.31 4.40
C ALA A 334 14.66 -0.22 4.26
N LEU A 335 15.66 -0.86 4.86
CA LEU A 335 15.75 -2.32 4.92
C LEU A 335 14.64 -2.92 5.77
N GLU A 336 14.35 -2.32 6.93
CA GLU A 336 13.27 -2.78 7.81
C GLU A 336 11.90 -2.66 7.13
N ARG A 337 11.65 -1.59 6.36
CA ARG A 337 10.44 -1.46 5.52
C ARG A 337 10.34 -2.61 4.51
N ARG A 338 11.45 -2.97 3.87
CA ARG A 338 11.48 -4.09 2.92
C ARG A 338 11.15 -5.43 3.59
N LYS A 339 11.62 -5.66 4.83
CA LYS A 339 11.33 -6.88 5.61
C LYS A 339 9.89 -6.91 6.08
N GLU A 340 9.45 -5.84 6.73
CA GLU A 340 8.15 -5.74 7.39
C GLU A 340 7.00 -5.76 6.39
N LEU A 341 7.13 -5.03 5.27
CA LEU A 341 6.09 -4.83 4.28
C LEU A 341 6.24 -5.77 3.06
N PHE A 342 6.92 -6.90 3.23
CA PHE A 342 7.09 -7.90 2.18
C PHE A 342 5.73 -8.35 1.64
N MET A 343 5.56 -8.31 0.31
CA MET A 343 4.32 -8.68 -0.41
C MET A 343 3.08 -7.83 -0.07
N GLU A 344 3.25 -6.63 0.50
CA GLU A 344 2.14 -5.70 0.80
C GLU A 344 2.02 -4.55 -0.21
N GLY A 345 2.71 -4.62 -1.35
CA GLY A 345 2.59 -3.64 -2.44
C GLY A 345 3.41 -2.35 -2.25
N HIS A 346 4.36 -2.32 -1.30
CA HIS A 346 5.11 -1.10 -0.99
C HIS A 346 6.41 -0.93 -1.76
N ARG A 347 7.13 -2.03 -2.06
CA ARG A 347 8.54 -1.98 -2.50
C ARG A 347 8.79 -1.13 -3.72
N TRP A 348 7.95 -1.26 -4.75
CA TRP A 348 8.04 -0.46 -5.97
C TRP A 348 8.01 1.04 -5.68
N PHE A 349 7.02 1.46 -4.91
CA PHE A 349 6.81 2.86 -4.58
C PHE A 349 7.87 3.41 -3.62
N ASP A 350 8.36 2.59 -2.69
CA ASP A 350 9.45 2.99 -1.80
C ASP A 350 10.74 3.27 -2.60
N LEU A 351 11.07 2.43 -3.57
CA LEU A 351 12.22 2.64 -4.44
C LEU A 351 12.03 3.87 -5.34
N LYS A 352 10.84 4.04 -5.94
CA LYS A 352 10.50 5.18 -6.79
C LYS A 352 10.66 6.51 -6.05
N ARG A 353 9.98 6.67 -4.89
CA ARG A 353 9.98 7.93 -4.13
C ARG A 353 11.34 8.28 -3.51
N THR A 354 12.22 7.30 -3.33
CA THR A 354 13.59 7.50 -2.81
C THR A 354 14.65 7.48 -3.90
N SER A 355 14.24 7.43 -5.17
CA SER A 355 15.11 7.43 -6.35
C SER A 355 16.18 6.33 -6.31
N ARG A 356 15.85 5.17 -5.72
CA ARG A 356 16.72 4.01 -5.66
C ARG A 356 16.54 3.12 -6.89
N VAL A 357 17.55 2.37 -7.24
CA VAL A 357 17.49 1.39 -8.33
C VAL A 357 16.85 0.08 -7.87
N ILE A 358 16.23 -0.66 -8.80
CA ILE A 358 15.94 -2.08 -8.57
C ILE A 358 17.18 -2.87 -8.98
N ASP A 359 17.63 -3.72 -8.07
CA ASP A 359 18.59 -4.77 -8.34
C ASP A 359 18.02 -6.10 -7.82
N ARG A 360 17.78 -7.02 -8.74
CA ARG A 360 17.25 -8.36 -8.45
C ARG A 360 18.38 -9.37 -8.20
N GLY A 361 19.64 -8.96 -8.38
CA GLY A 361 20.77 -9.87 -8.35
C GLY A 361 20.81 -10.80 -9.55
N THR A 362 21.41 -11.96 -9.37
CA THR A 362 21.45 -13.00 -10.42
C THR A 362 20.07 -13.63 -10.57
N ILE A 363 19.52 -13.53 -11.77
CA ILE A 363 18.25 -14.17 -12.15
C ILE A 363 18.51 -15.30 -13.14
N SER A 364 17.73 -16.36 -13.01
CA SER A 364 17.89 -17.55 -13.85
C SER A 364 17.23 -17.44 -15.23
N SER A 365 16.45 -16.39 -15.47
CA SER A 365 15.74 -16.18 -16.75
C SER A 365 16.58 -15.28 -17.66
N PRO A 366 16.91 -15.71 -18.88
CA PRO A 366 17.68 -14.89 -19.82
C PRO A 366 16.88 -13.71 -20.40
N THR A 367 15.56 -13.71 -20.24
CA THR A 367 14.65 -12.68 -20.79
C THR A 367 14.26 -11.63 -19.76
N THR A 368 14.47 -11.89 -18.47
CA THR A 368 14.10 -10.98 -17.40
C THR A 368 15.25 -10.01 -17.08
N GLN A 369 14.94 -8.72 -17.08
CA GLN A 369 15.94 -7.70 -16.71
C GLN A 369 16.25 -7.78 -15.21
N SER A 370 17.54 -7.81 -14.85
CA SER A 370 18.00 -7.89 -13.45
C SER A 370 17.96 -6.53 -12.76
N GLN A 371 18.10 -5.44 -13.51
CA GLN A 371 18.22 -4.10 -12.95
C GLN A 371 17.29 -3.11 -13.65
N LEU A 372 16.76 -2.15 -12.89
CA LEU A 372 16.06 -0.96 -13.39
C LEU A 372 16.74 0.28 -12.78
N ALA A 373 17.44 1.03 -13.62
CA ALA A 373 18.04 2.31 -13.20
C ALA A 373 16.95 3.33 -12.85
N ASN A 374 17.27 4.24 -11.92
CA ASN A 374 16.31 5.27 -11.44
C ASN A 374 15.96 6.32 -12.50
N THR A 375 16.64 6.37 -13.63
CA THR A 375 16.38 7.27 -14.76
C THR A 375 15.44 6.68 -15.81
N ARG A 376 15.02 5.44 -15.64
CA ARG A 376 14.21 4.74 -16.62
C ARG A 376 12.74 5.19 -16.54
N ARG A 377 12.10 5.36 -17.72
CA ARG A 377 10.68 5.76 -17.83
C ARG A 377 9.72 4.76 -17.16
N GLU A 378 10.11 3.51 -17.10
CA GLU A 378 9.29 2.42 -16.57
C GLU A 378 8.96 2.57 -15.07
N TRP A 379 9.56 3.51 -14.37
CA TRP A 379 9.11 3.91 -13.02
C TRP A 379 7.74 4.56 -13.01
N VAL A 380 7.29 5.04 -14.16
CA VAL A 380 5.98 5.69 -14.35
C VAL A 380 5.19 4.86 -15.34
N TRP A 381 4.00 4.48 -14.99
CA TRP A 381 3.14 3.76 -15.90
C TRP A 381 2.61 4.69 -16.99
N PRO A 382 2.49 4.21 -18.24
CA PRO A 382 1.88 5.00 -19.31
C PRO A 382 0.40 5.22 -19.04
N ILE A 383 -0.12 6.37 -19.49
CA ILE A 383 -1.57 6.56 -19.55
C ILE A 383 -2.14 5.54 -20.57
N PRO A 384 -3.20 4.79 -20.22
CA PRO A 384 -3.77 3.79 -21.10
C PRO A 384 -4.19 4.37 -22.46
N GLN A 385 -3.94 3.63 -23.55
CA GLN A 385 -4.27 4.10 -24.89
C GLN A 385 -5.77 4.38 -25.06
N GLY A 386 -6.64 3.51 -24.53
CA GLY A 386 -8.09 3.73 -24.59
C GLY A 386 -8.56 5.01 -23.91
N GLU A 387 -7.90 5.44 -22.82
CA GLU A 387 -8.19 6.71 -22.17
C GLU A 387 -7.80 7.89 -23.08
N ARG A 388 -6.65 7.83 -23.71
CA ARG A 388 -6.18 8.88 -24.63
C ARG A 388 -7.03 8.98 -25.89
N ASP A 389 -7.50 7.85 -26.41
CA ASP A 389 -8.39 7.81 -27.57
C ASP A 389 -9.77 8.43 -27.24
N ALA A 390 -10.25 8.22 -26.02
CA ALA A 390 -11.51 8.81 -25.56
C ALA A 390 -11.36 10.29 -25.16
N ASN A 391 -10.20 10.69 -24.63
CA ASN A 391 -9.96 12.01 -24.06
C ASN A 391 -8.70 12.68 -24.63
N ILE A 392 -8.88 13.50 -25.66
CA ILE A 392 -7.80 14.21 -26.36
C ILE A 392 -6.98 15.16 -25.45
N ASN A 393 -7.52 15.56 -24.31
CA ASN A 393 -6.85 16.49 -23.36
C ASN A 393 -5.86 15.75 -22.42
N ILE A 394 -5.86 14.43 -22.40
CA ILE A 394 -4.91 13.67 -21.59
C ILE A 394 -3.61 13.44 -22.35
N GLN A 395 -2.55 14.07 -21.87
CA GLN A 395 -1.21 13.87 -22.39
C GLN A 395 -0.56 12.61 -21.83
N GLN A 396 0.25 11.94 -22.66
CA GLN A 396 1.04 10.79 -22.25
C GLN A 396 2.20 11.18 -21.33
N ASN A 397 2.66 10.23 -20.54
CA ASN A 397 3.93 10.34 -19.81
C ASN A 397 5.10 10.30 -20.81
N SER A 398 6.16 11.04 -20.48
CA SER A 398 7.35 11.13 -21.32
C SER A 398 7.94 9.74 -21.63
N GLY A 399 8.33 9.54 -22.85
CA GLY A 399 8.97 8.30 -23.31
C GLY A 399 8.01 7.19 -23.78
N TYR A 400 6.66 7.40 -23.71
CA TYR A 400 5.66 6.45 -24.22
C TYR A 400 4.94 6.96 -25.46
#